data_cb5ff6b8cf06cd860367cd4d7fe63ad2
#
_entry.id   cb5ff6b8cf06cd860367cd4d7fe63ad2
#
_cell.length_a   1.000
_cell.length_b   1.000
_cell.length_c   1.000
_cell.angle_alpha   90.00
_cell.angle_beta   90.00
_cell.angle_gamma   90.00
#
_symmetry.space_group_name_H-M   'P 1'
#
loop_
_entity.id
_entity.type
_entity.pdbx_description
1 polymer ?
#
loop_
_entity_poly.entity_id
_entity_poly.type
_entity_poly.pdbx_seq_one_letter_code
_entity_poly.pdbx_strand_id
1 'polypeptide(L)'
;MQNLIQLFWMTQGTGKRSQTDLELEIENMGAHLNAYTSREQTVFYAKCLSEDVGKSIEILSDILQNSKLGEPEIERERGVILREMQEVETNLQEVVFDHLHSTAFQGTPLGRTILGPTQNIK
;
A
#
# COMPACT_ATOMS: atom_id res chain seq x y z
N MET A 1 -6.10 -2.38 9.25
CA MET A 1 -4.63 -2.39 9.09
C MET A 1 -4.28 -1.55 7.87
N GLN A 2 -3.55 -0.47 8.03
CA GLN A 2 -3.02 0.30 6.91
C GLN A 2 -1.80 -0.46 6.41
N ASN A 3 -1.87 -1.03 5.22
CA ASN A 3 -0.72 -1.71 4.64
C ASN A 3 0.30 -0.68 4.14
N LEU A 4 1.44 -0.62 4.80
CA LEU A 4 2.57 0.25 4.48
C LEU A 4 3.07 0.11 3.03
N ILE A 5 2.97 -1.08 2.42
CA ILE A 5 3.31 -1.31 1.00
C ILE A 5 2.58 -0.34 0.06
N GLN A 6 1.42 0.13 0.44
CA GLN A 6 0.58 0.99 -0.39
C GLN A 6 0.88 2.47 -0.16
N LEU A 7 1.31 2.82 1.05
CA LEU A 7 1.90 4.12 1.30
C LEU A 7 3.15 4.32 0.43
N PHE A 8 3.92 3.27 0.22
CA PHE A 8 5.11 3.25 -0.62
C PHE A 8 4.86 3.74 -2.05
N TRP A 9 3.83 3.23 -2.74
CA TRP A 9 3.46 3.70 -4.08
C TRP A 9 3.07 5.17 -4.10
N MET A 10 2.55 5.68 -2.98
CA MET A 10 2.10 7.06 -2.85
C MET A 10 3.24 8.02 -2.48
N THR A 11 4.32 7.52 -1.87
CA THR A 11 5.41 8.36 -1.35
C THR A 11 6.62 8.49 -2.26
N GLN A 12 6.67 7.74 -3.38
CA GLN A 12 7.87 7.73 -4.25
C GLN A 12 7.94 8.86 -5.28
N GLY A 13 6.87 9.62 -5.41
CA GLY A 13 6.73 10.55 -6.51
C GLY A 13 6.49 9.86 -7.86
N THR A 14 6.25 10.66 -8.87
CA THR A 14 5.95 10.22 -10.23
C THR A 14 6.90 10.85 -11.23
N GLY A 15 6.72 10.53 -12.52
CA GLY A 15 7.44 11.22 -13.58
C GLY A 15 7.19 12.73 -13.62
N LYS A 16 6.03 13.19 -13.13
CA LYS A 16 5.60 14.59 -13.15
C LYS A 16 5.81 15.31 -11.83
N ARG A 17 5.77 14.60 -10.70
CA ARG A 17 5.76 15.15 -9.34
C ARG A 17 6.83 14.50 -8.48
N SER A 18 7.60 15.30 -7.75
CA SER A 18 8.40 14.75 -6.65
C SER A 18 7.48 14.30 -5.51
N GLN A 19 8.01 13.55 -4.55
CA GLN A 19 7.29 13.20 -3.32
C GLN A 19 6.75 14.45 -2.62
N THR A 20 7.59 15.46 -2.45
CA THR A 20 7.23 16.72 -1.77
C THR A 20 6.14 17.48 -2.51
N ASP A 21 6.20 17.55 -3.85
CA ASP A 21 5.16 18.20 -4.65
C ASP A 21 3.82 17.51 -4.48
N LEU A 22 3.83 16.19 -4.47
CA LEU A 22 2.64 15.37 -4.32
C LEU A 22 1.99 15.57 -2.93
N GLU A 23 2.79 15.56 -1.88
CA GLU A 23 2.35 15.83 -0.51
C GLU A 23 1.74 17.22 -0.40
N LEU A 24 2.42 18.26 -0.93
CA LEU A 24 1.91 19.63 -0.92
C LEU A 24 0.62 19.80 -1.72
N GLU A 25 0.48 19.14 -2.89
CA GLU A 25 -0.76 19.20 -3.66
C GLU A 25 -1.93 18.59 -2.89
N ILE A 26 -1.72 17.47 -2.21
CA ILE A 26 -2.73 16.79 -1.41
C ILE A 26 -3.12 17.64 -0.18
N GLU A 27 -2.14 18.18 0.53
CA GLU A 27 -2.37 19.05 1.68
C GLU A 27 -3.13 20.32 1.31
N ASN A 28 -2.76 20.97 0.21
CA ASN A 28 -3.41 22.20 -0.27
C ASN A 28 -4.89 21.98 -0.67
N MET A 29 -5.24 20.76 -1.09
CA MET A 29 -6.63 20.38 -1.36
C MET A 29 -7.40 19.97 -0.09
N GLY A 30 -6.72 19.84 1.06
CA GLY A 30 -7.32 19.23 2.24
C GLY A 30 -7.77 17.78 2.01
N ALA A 31 -7.15 17.11 1.05
CA ALA A 31 -7.45 15.74 0.68
C ALA A 31 -6.64 14.74 1.50
N HIS A 32 -7.16 13.52 1.60
CA HIS A 32 -6.44 12.39 2.18
C HIS A 32 -6.39 11.25 1.17
N LEU A 33 -5.18 10.89 0.74
CA LEU A 33 -4.94 9.68 -0.02
C LEU A 33 -4.64 8.53 0.94
N ASN A 34 -5.18 7.35 0.61
CA ASN A 34 -4.89 6.14 1.36
C ASN A 34 -5.07 4.92 0.48
N ALA A 35 -4.58 3.78 0.96
CA ALA A 35 -4.71 2.52 0.27
C ALA A 35 -4.78 1.36 1.27
N TYR A 36 -5.31 0.22 0.85
CA TYR A 36 -5.26 -1.03 1.62
C TYR A 36 -5.20 -2.24 0.68
N THR A 37 -4.60 -3.32 1.15
CA THR A 37 -4.63 -4.62 0.49
C THR A 37 -5.40 -5.61 1.34
N SER A 38 -6.26 -6.37 0.68
CA SER A 38 -6.88 -7.58 1.23
C SER A 38 -6.38 -8.82 0.47
N ARG A 39 -6.92 -9.99 0.78
CA ARG A 39 -6.61 -11.21 0.02
C ARG A 39 -7.12 -11.20 -1.41
N GLU A 40 -8.10 -10.36 -1.71
CA GLU A 40 -8.79 -10.34 -3.00
C GLU A 40 -8.54 -9.08 -3.82
N GLN A 41 -8.18 -7.97 -3.17
CA GLN A 41 -8.04 -6.69 -3.86
C GLN A 41 -7.03 -5.75 -3.18
N THR A 42 -6.45 -4.89 -3.99
CA THR A 42 -5.72 -3.70 -3.56
C THR A 42 -6.55 -2.47 -3.94
N VAL A 43 -6.81 -1.60 -2.99
CA VAL A 43 -7.64 -0.40 -3.17
C VAL A 43 -6.83 0.84 -2.88
N PHE A 44 -6.85 1.78 -3.81
CA PHE A 44 -6.34 3.14 -3.63
C PHE A 44 -7.52 4.10 -3.65
N TYR A 45 -7.59 5.00 -2.70
CA TYR A 45 -8.69 5.96 -2.64
C TYR A 45 -8.24 7.32 -2.14
N ALA A 46 -8.97 8.34 -2.55
CA ALA A 46 -8.80 9.70 -2.09
C ALA A 46 -10.11 10.18 -1.45
N LYS A 47 -10.01 10.85 -0.31
CA LYS A 47 -11.10 11.59 0.31
C LYS A 47 -10.82 13.07 0.13
N CYS A 48 -11.69 13.79 -0.57
CA CYS A 48 -11.52 15.20 -0.91
C CYS A 48 -12.86 15.93 -0.97
N LEU A 49 -12.82 17.24 -1.12
CA LEU A 49 -14.00 18.04 -1.43
C LEU A 49 -14.50 17.75 -2.85
N SER A 50 -15.80 17.98 -3.08
CA SER A 50 -16.44 17.68 -4.38
C SER A 50 -15.83 18.44 -5.57
N GLU A 51 -15.30 19.63 -5.33
CA GLU A 51 -14.64 20.46 -6.33
C GLU A 51 -13.26 19.91 -6.73
N ASP A 52 -12.61 19.13 -5.87
CA ASP A 52 -11.27 18.58 -6.06
C ASP A 52 -11.26 17.13 -6.58
N VAL A 53 -12.42 16.52 -6.84
CA VAL A 53 -12.53 15.14 -7.31
C VAL A 53 -11.73 14.90 -8.59
N GLY A 54 -11.82 15.79 -9.58
CA GLY A 54 -11.09 15.65 -10.83
C GLY A 54 -9.58 15.63 -10.64
N LYS A 55 -9.06 16.51 -9.78
CA LYS A 55 -7.63 16.58 -9.44
C LYS A 55 -7.17 15.38 -8.63
N SER A 56 -7.98 14.93 -7.70
CA SER A 56 -7.69 13.73 -6.90
C SER A 56 -7.61 12.45 -7.74
N ILE A 57 -8.48 12.31 -8.75
CA ILE A 57 -8.43 11.20 -9.70
C ILE A 57 -7.18 11.28 -10.58
N GLU A 58 -6.81 12.48 -11.04
CA GLU A 58 -5.59 12.68 -11.83
C GLU A 58 -4.34 12.28 -11.02
N ILE A 59 -4.26 12.67 -9.75
CA ILE A 59 -3.17 12.30 -8.85
C ILE A 59 -3.12 10.78 -8.65
N LEU A 60 -4.25 10.14 -8.36
CA LEU A 60 -4.31 8.68 -8.22
C LEU A 60 -3.87 7.96 -9.49
N SER A 61 -4.31 8.43 -10.66
CA SER A 61 -3.90 7.89 -11.95
C SER A 61 -2.40 8.03 -12.18
N ASP A 62 -1.83 9.19 -11.84
CA ASP A 62 -0.40 9.44 -12.00
C ASP A 62 0.45 8.54 -11.08
N ILE A 63 0.04 8.39 -9.82
CA ILE A 63 0.69 7.48 -8.87
C ILE A 63 0.67 6.03 -9.39
N LEU A 64 -0.47 5.55 -9.88
CA LEU A 64 -0.62 4.16 -10.31
C LEU A 64 0.08 3.84 -11.64
N GLN A 65 0.15 4.81 -12.55
CA GLN A 65 0.66 4.57 -13.91
C GLN A 65 2.10 5.04 -14.12
N ASN A 66 2.56 6.04 -13.37
CA ASN A 66 3.83 6.73 -13.61
C ASN A 66 4.74 6.77 -12.37
N SER A 67 4.53 5.89 -11.40
CA SER A 67 5.34 5.83 -10.19
C SER A 67 6.82 5.58 -10.52
N LYS A 68 7.71 6.32 -9.86
CA LYS A 68 9.16 6.07 -9.91
C LYS A 68 9.50 5.01 -8.89
N LEU A 69 9.91 3.84 -9.35
CA LEU A 69 10.38 2.76 -8.50
C LEU A 69 11.89 2.88 -8.32
N GLY A 70 12.32 3.84 -7.50
CA GLY A 70 13.73 4.03 -7.20
C GLY A 70 14.29 2.89 -6.33
N GLU A 71 15.48 2.42 -6.65
CA GLU A 71 16.12 1.33 -5.89
C GLU A 71 16.33 1.68 -4.39
N PRO A 72 16.78 2.92 -4.02
CA PRO A 72 16.93 3.27 -2.62
C PRO A 72 15.62 3.28 -1.83
N GLU A 73 14.53 3.66 -2.48
CA GLU A 73 13.20 3.68 -1.90
C GLU A 73 12.67 2.25 -1.70
N ILE A 74 12.88 1.37 -2.68
CA ILE A 74 12.52 -0.04 -2.59
C ILE A 74 13.27 -0.70 -1.43
N GLU A 75 14.57 -0.47 -1.29
CA GLU A 75 15.38 -1.05 -0.20
C GLU A 75 14.91 -0.57 1.18
N ARG A 76 14.56 0.72 1.30
CA ARG A 76 13.99 1.26 2.54
C ARG A 76 12.68 0.56 2.90
N GLU A 77 11.81 0.36 1.93
CA GLU A 77 10.50 -0.24 2.12
C GLU A 77 10.56 -1.72 2.45
N ARG A 78 11.54 -2.46 1.91
CA ARG A 78 11.80 -3.84 2.33
C ARG A 78 11.94 -3.96 3.84
N GLY A 79 12.69 -3.04 4.46
CA GLY A 79 12.86 -2.98 5.90
C GLY A 79 11.55 -2.65 6.64
N VAL A 80 10.68 -1.83 6.07
CA VAL A 80 9.36 -1.50 6.62
C VAL A 80 8.45 -2.72 6.57
N ILE A 81 8.35 -3.39 5.42
CA ILE A 81 7.53 -4.59 5.24
C ILE A 81 7.96 -5.72 6.19
N LEU A 82 9.25 -5.92 6.36
CA LEU A 82 9.76 -6.95 7.29
C LEU A 82 9.38 -6.66 8.75
N ARG A 83 9.36 -5.38 9.17
CA ARG A 83 8.87 -5.00 10.50
C ARG A 83 7.36 -5.21 10.63
N GLU A 84 6.58 -4.85 9.62
CA GLU A 84 5.14 -5.09 9.58
C GLU A 84 4.83 -6.59 9.72
N MET A 85 5.58 -7.45 9.05
CA MET A 85 5.43 -8.91 9.19
C MET A 85 5.63 -9.36 10.65
N GLN A 86 6.65 -8.83 11.34
CA GLN A 86 6.89 -9.14 12.76
C GLN A 86 5.74 -8.65 13.66
N GLU A 87 5.17 -7.49 13.36
CA GLU A 87 4.00 -6.97 14.09
C GLU A 87 2.77 -7.86 13.90
N VAL A 88 2.51 -8.32 12.67
CA VAL A 88 1.42 -9.26 12.36
C VAL A 88 1.60 -10.58 13.11
N GLU A 89 2.81 -11.12 13.19
CA GLU A 89 3.12 -12.35 13.94
C GLU A 89 2.80 -12.25 15.44
N THR A 90 2.81 -11.05 16.01
CA THR A 90 2.43 -10.81 17.40
C THR A 90 0.93 -10.55 17.60
N ASN A 91 0.21 -10.28 16.54
CA ASN A 91 -1.24 -10.07 16.56
C ASN A 91 -1.98 -11.40 16.42
N LEU A 92 -2.40 -11.97 17.54
CA LEU A 92 -3.06 -13.27 17.59
C LEU A 92 -4.30 -13.37 16.70
N GLN A 93 -5.05 -12.28 16.54
CA GLN A 93 -6.23 -12.26 15.68
C GLN A 93 -5.83 -12.44 14.21
N GLU A 94 -4.84 -11.74 13.73
CA GLU A 94 -4.34 -11.85 12.36
C GLU A 94 -3.75 -13.24 12.10
N VAL A 95 -2.96 -13.76 13.02
CA VAL A 95 -2.37 -15.10 12.94
C VAL A 95 -3.47 -16.18 12.86
N VAL A 96 -4.51 -16.08 13.68
CA VAL A 96 -5.64 -17.03 13.65
C VAL A 96 -6.37 -16.96 12.30
N PHE A 97 -6.63 -15.76 11.76
CA PHE A 97 -7.25 -15.61 10.46
C PHE A 97 -6.37 -16.12 9.32
N ASP A 98 -5.05 -15.95 9.38
CA ASP A 98 -4.12 -16.50 8.41
C ASP A 98 -4.14 -18.03 8.42
N HIS A 99 -4.13 -18.64 9.59
CA HIS A 99 -4.27 -20.10 9.73
C HIS A 99 -5.63 -20.62 9.26
N LEU A 100 -6.71 -19.89 9.56
CA LEU A 100 -8.06 -20.23 9.07
C LEU A 100 -8.08 -20.27 7.54
N HIS A 101 -7.59 -19.22 6.89
CA HIS A 101 -7.58 -19.15 5.43
C HIS A 101 -6.65 -20.19 4.80
N SER A 102 -5.47 -20.41 5.36
CA SER A 102 -4.52 -21.42 4.85
C SER A 102 -5.08 -22.83 4.95
N THR A 103 -5.91 -23.09 5.97
CA THR A 103 -6.54 -24.41 6.18
C THR A 103 -7.80 -24.59 5.31
N ALA A 104 -8.65 -23.56 5.25
CA ALA A 104 -9.91 -23.61 4.50
C ALA A 104 -9.72 -23.56 2.98
N PHE A 105 -8.69 -22.83 2.52
CA PHE A 105 -8.42 -22.59 1.10
C PHE A 105 -7.07 -23.14 0.66
N GLN A 106 -6.74 -24.35 1.06
CA GLN A 106 -5.47 -25.01 0.77
C GLN A 106 -5.15 -25.03 -0.73
N GLY A 107 -3.91 -24.64 -1.07
CA GLY A 107 -3.42 -24.63 -2.45
C GLY A 107 -3.99 -23.53 -3.34
N THR A 108 -4.84 -22.65 -2.82
CA THR A 108 -5.42 -21.53 -3.57
C THR A 108 -4.80 -20.17 -3.18
N PRO A 109 -4.96 -19.12 -4.00
CA PRO A 109 -4.51 -17.77 -3.66
C PRO A 109 -5.10 -17.23 -2.35
N LEU A 110 -6.36 -17.55 -2.02
CA LEU A 110 -7.00 -17.13 -0.77
C LEU A 110 -6.37 -17.73 0.49
N GLY A 111 -5.69 -18.84 0.37
CA GLY A 111 -4.95 -19.48 1.46
C GLY A 111 -3.61 -18.82 1.77
N ARG A 112 -3.17 -17.86 0.97
CA ARG A 112 -1.89 -17.17 1.16
C ARG A 112 -2.04 -15.97 2.09
N THR A 113 -0.97 -15.64 2.80
CA THR A 113 -0.90 -14.40 3.60
C THR A 113 -0.80 -13.18 2.69
N ILE A 114 -1.25 -12.02 3.16
CA ILE A 114 -1.26 -10.77 2.37
C ILE A 114 0.18 -10.31 2.09
N LEU A 115 1.06 -10.36 3.08
CA LEU A 115 2.45 -9.92 2.96
C LEU A 115 3.35 -10.93 2.23
N GLY A 116 2.90 -12.17 2.12
CA GLY A 116 3.66 -13.24 1.49
C GLY A 116 4.85 -13.73 2.34
N PRO A 117 5.67 -14.64 1.80
CA PRO A 117 6.83 -15.16 2.53
C PRO A 117 8.01 -14.18 2.48
N THR A 118 8.78 -14.13 3.56
CA THR A 118 9.97 -13.26 3.72
C THR A 118 10.96 -13.36 2.55
N GLN A 119 11.07 -14.52 1.92
CA GLN A 119 11.98 -14.75 0.78
C GLN A 119 11.62 -13.91 -0.46
N ASN A 120 10.37 -13.50 -0.59
CA ASN A 120 9.93 -12.66 -1.71
C ASN A 120 10.25 -11.16 -1.48
N ILE A 121 10.59 -10.79 -0.25
CA ILE A 121 10.89 -9.42 0.15
C ILE A 121 12.40 -9.15 0.12
N LYS A 122 13.19 -10.17 0.40
CA LYS A 122 14.66 -10.14 0.31
C LYS A 122 15.10 -10.35 -1.13
#